data_b9d817246c26ef9703af44f382cd5700
#
_entry.id   b9d817246c26ef9703af44f382cd5700
#
_cell.length_a   1.000
_cell.length_b   1.000
_cell.length_c   1.000
_cell.angle_alpha   90.00
_cell.angle_beta   90.00
_cell.angle_gamma   90.00
#
_symmetry.space_group_name_H-M   'P 1'
#
loop_
_entity.id
_entity.type
_entity.pdbx_description
1 polymer ?
#
loop_
_entity_poly.entity_id
_entity_poly.type
_entity_poly.pdbx_seq_one_letter_code
_entity_poly.pdbx_strand_id
1 'polypeptide(L)'
;MFTQGLYQALKARRRWEAQGLAVGISINFPTEGIGYPVYWREIQKALAATQTAPSNLTVELLETEDNAARSVEQWMGDLARLGVRLAQDDLGSGYSSLLRLGRVAFDEVKVDQGLVRGSRHDPRKALEFIHHLTGLGHDFGIAVTIEGVEHLGLIEAAAILGADYGQGYGIARPMPADELAAWARQFQLNVEVMQPRTALGAFAASMLWQMQLRALTPLPDLLRYFVKAPCPVSHYIHSQGLEETDLAHTLQALYVAALQGAGDPQYRQVRRHMEQLLADRAQLEAAATM
;
A
#
# COMPACT_ATOMS: atom_id res chain seq x y z
N MET A 1 -10.56 3.84 28.06
CA MET A 1 -9.30 3.62 27.33
C MET A 1 -9.23 4.51 26.07
N PHE A 2 -10.21 4.48 25.17
CA PHE A 2 -10.24 5.29 23.94
C PHE A 2 -10.02 6.79 24.17
N THR A 3 -10.83 7.44 25.03
CA THR A 3 -10.76 8.87 25.31
C THR A 3 -9.37 9.32 25.80
N GLN A 4 -8.75 8.54 26.68
CA GLN A 4 -7.41 8.84 27.17
C GLN A 4 -6.36 8.76 26.06
N GLY A 5 -6.42 7.71 25.23
CA GLY A 5 -5.52 7.54 24.08
C GLY A 5 -5.67 8.69 23.08
N LEU A 6 -6.90 9.08 22.76
CA LEU A 6 -7.20 10.21 21.88
C LEU A 6 -6.52 11.52 22.36
N TYR A 7 -6.73 11.87 23.62
CA TYR A 7 -6.11 13.09 24.19
C TYR A 7 -4.58 13.03 24.20
N GLN A 8 -4.00 11.87 24.52
CA GLN A 8 -2.55 11.68 24.51
C GLN A 8 -1.98 11.81 23.10
N ALA A 9 -2.60 11.19 22.11
CA ALA A 9 -2.18 11.25 20.71
C ALA A 9 -2.23 12.67 20.15
N LEU A 10 -3.35 13.37 20.37
CA LEU A 10 -3.49 14.76 19.90
C LEU A 10 -2.54 15.73 20.61
N LYS A 11 -2.25 15.53 21.89
CA LYS A 11 -1.21 16.31 22.61
C LYS A 11 0.20 16.02 22.07
N ALA A 12 0.50 14.77 21.73
CA ALA A 12 1.77 14.41 21.12
C ALA A 12 1.91 15.07 19.74
N ARG A 13 0.87 15.04 18.92
CA ARG A 13 0.84 15.70 17.61
C ARG A 13 1.17 17.19 17.73
N ARG A 14 0.59 17.92 18.69
CA ARG A 14 0.92 19.34 18.92
C ARG A 14 2.39 19.56 19.26
N ARG A 15 2.99 18.69 20.05
CA ARG A 15 4.43 18.77 20.36
C ARG A 15 5.27 18.56 19.10
N TRP A 16 4.89 17.62 18.23
CA TRP A 16 5.57 17.40 16.97
C TRP A 16 5.43 18.57 16.00
N GLU A 17 4.22 19.15 15.92
CA GLU A 17 3.96 20.34 15.09
C GLU A 17 4.84 21.55 15.55
N ALA A 18 4.99 21.74 16.86
CA ALA A 18 5.90 22.75 17.42
C ALA A 18 7.39 22.47 17.11
N GLN A 19 7.74 21.24 16.75
CA GLN A 19 9.08 20.81 16.30
C GLN A 19 9.22 20.83 14.76
N GLY A 20 8.22 21.33 14.04
CA GLY A 20 8.20 21.39 12.58
C GLY A 20 7.73 20.13 11.88
N LEU A 21 7.23 19.12 12.62
CA LEU A 21 6.69 17.89 12.05
C LEU A 21 5.16 17.95 12.01
N ALA A 22 4.61 18.26 10.83
CA ALA A 22 3.17 18.30 10.57
C ALA A 22 2.68 16.94 10.09
N VAL A 23 2.09 16.15 11.00
CA VAL A 23 1.54 14.81 10.71
C VAL A 23 0.10 14.70 11.17
N GLY A 24 -0.68 13.81 10.54
CA GLY A 24 -1.98 13.36 11.03
C GLY A 24 -1.84 12.35 12.17
N ILE A 25 -2.95 12.10 12.86
CA ILE A 25 -3.09 11.03 13.86
C ILE A 25 -4.16 10.08 13.37
N SER A 26 -3.85 8.79 13.38
CA SER A 26 -4.83 7.74 13.19
C SER A 26 -5.06 6.99 14.50
N ILE A 27 -6.32 6.70 14.82
CA ILE A 27 -6.69 5.99 16.05
C ILE A 27 -7.77 4.94 15.78
N ASN A 28 -7.58 3.77 16.36
CA ASN A 28 -8.62 2.73 16.39
C ASN A 28 -9.83 3.16 17.20
N PHE A 29 -11.01 3.02 16.63
CA PHE A 29 -12.27 3.29 17.31
C PHE A 29 -12.90 1.98 17.82
N PRO A 30 -13.37 1.97 19.09
CA PRO A 30 -14.04 0.78 19.62
C PRO A 30 -15.38 0.58 18.92
N THR A 31 -15.57 -0.58 18.31
CA THR A 31 -16.78 -0.90 17.54
C THR A 31 -18.06 -0.79 18.37
N GLU A 32 -17.98 -1.13 19.66
CA GLU A 32 -19.08 -0.97 20.63
C GLU A 32 -19.42 0.49 20.89
N GLY A 33 -18.53 1.42 20.52
CA GLY A 33 -18.73 2.87 20.67
C GLY A 33 -19.53 3.51 19.55
N ILE A 34 -19.73 2.81 18.44
CA ILE A 34 -20.45 3.33 17.28
C ILE A 34 -21.90 3.66 17.64
N GLY A 35 -22.33 4.87 17.27
CA GLY A 35 -23.67 5.35 17.58
C GLY A 35 -23.87 5.92 19.00
N TYR A 36 -22.88 5.80 19.88
CA TYR A 36 -23.00 6.39 21.23
C TYR A 36 -22.56 7.87 21.25
N PRO A 37 -23.44 8.81 21.63
CA PRO A 37 -23.13 10.24 21.61
C PRO A 37 -21.99 10.67 22.52
N VAL A 38 -21.62 9.85 23.50
CA VAL A 38 -20.50 10.15 24.41
C VAL A 38 -19.17 10.21 23.66
N TYR A 39 -18.91 9.27 22.75
CA TYR A 39 -17.67 9.24 21.97
C TYR A 39 -17.56 10.42 21.00
N TRP A 40 -18.67 10.77 20.36
CA TRP A 40 -18.79 11.96 19.53
C TRP A 40 -18.38 13.24 20.27
N ARG A 41 -18.97 13.43 21.45
CA ARG A 41 -18.66 14.61 22.30
C ARG A 41 -17.20 14.61 22.75
N GLU A 42 -16.64 13.47 23.06
CA GLU A 42 -15.24 13.36 23.47
C GLU A 42 -14.28 13.67 22.32
N ILE A 43 -14.58 13.25 21.09
CA ILE A 43 -13.79 13.65 19.90
C ILE A 43 -13.82 15.18 19.74
N GLN A 44 -15.00 15.79 19.76
CA GLN A 44 -15.13 17.25 19.64
C GLN A 44 -14.36 18.00 20.74
N LYS A 45 -14.51 17.57 22.01
CA LYS A 45 -13.79 18.16 23.14
C LYS A 45 -12.27 18.02 23.00
N ALA A 46 -11.80 16.85 22.58
CA ALA A 46 -10.36 16.59 22.41
C ALA A 46 -9.76 17.45 21.30
N LEU A 47 -10.42 17.55 20.16
CA LEU A 47 -10.02 18.44 19.06
C LEU A 47 -9.97 19.91 19.49
N ALA A 48 -11.01 20.39 20.18
CA ALA A 48 -11.09 21.75 20.68
C ALA A 48 -9.99 22.01 21.74
N ALA A 49 -9.83 21.13 22.72
CA ALA A 49 -8.86 21.29 23.81
C ALA A 49 -7.40 21.27 23.32
N THR A 50 -7.13 20.54 22.22
CA THR A 50 -5.81 20.46 21.62
C THR A 50 -5.63 21.43 20.44
N GLN A 51 -6.66 22.18 20.07
CA GLN A 51 -6.68 23.06 18.89
C GLN A 51 -6.22 22.34 17.61
N THR A 52 -6.60 21.04 17.48
CA THR A 52 -6.25 20.24 16.32
C THR A 52 -7.35 20.38 15.28
N ALA A 53 -6.97 20.65 14.02
CA ALA A 53 -7.92 20.65 12.90
C ALA A 53 -8.50 19.22 12.74
N PRO A 54 -9.81 19.05 12.57
CA PRO A 54 -10.44 17.73 12.45
C PRO A 54 -9.81 16.86 11.35
N SER A 55 -9.39 17.45 10.22
CA SER A 55 -8.72 16.77 9.10
C SER A 55 -7.36 16.13 9.45
N ASN A 56 -6.80 16.46 10.61
CA ASN A 56 -5.58 15.84 11.13
C ASN A 56 -5.86 14.63 12.04
N LEU A 57 -7.12 14.26 12.22
CA LEU A 57 -7.53 13.05 12.93
C LEU A 57 -8.19 12.09 11.94
N THR A 58 -7.68 10.88 11.85
CA THR A 58 -8.29 9.74 11.17
C THR A 58 -8.82 8.78 12.22
N VAL A 59 -10.06 8.34 12.07
CA VAL A 59 -10.69 7.32 12.90
C VAL A 59 -10.73 6.03 12.12
N GLU A 60 -10.04 5.00 12.63
CA GLU A 60 -9.96 3.67 12.04
C GLU A 60 -11.09 2.79 12.57
N LEU A 61 -11.80 2.17 11.66
CA LEU A 61 -12.98 1.33 11.94
C LEU A 61 -12.68 -0.09 11.48
N LEU A 62 -12.64 -1.01 12.45
CA LEU A 62 -12.53 -2.43 12.17
C LEU A 62 -13.75 -2.92 11.37
N GLU A 63 -13.54 -3.98 10.60
CA GLU A 63 -14.65 -4.70 9.99
C GLU A 63 -15.51 -5.32 11.08
N THR A 64 -16.78 -4.95 11.12
CA THR A 64 -17.76 -5.56 12.04
C THR A 64 -18.81 -6.30 11.24
N GLU A 65 -19.03 -7.54 11.59
CA GLU A 65 -20.25 -8.24 11.25
C GLU A 65 -21.36 -7.57 12.04
N ASP A 66 -22.26 -6.93 11.29
CA ASP A 66 -23.64 -6.70 11.66
C ASP A 66 -24.09 -5.52 12.54
N ASN A 67 -25.26 -5.11 12.24
CA ASN A 67 -26.52 -4.88 12.96
C ASN A 67 -27.04 -3.48 13.21
N ALA A 68 -26.37 -2.45 12.82
CA ALA A 68 -27.07 -1.16 12.80
C ALA A 68 -26.63 -0.32 11.60
N ALA A 69 -26.65 -0.92 10.41
CA ALA A 69 -26.10 -0.30 9.20
C ALA A 69 -26.46 1.20 9.08
N ARG A 70 -27.70 1.58 9.36
CA ARG A 70 -28.13 2.98 9.34
C ARG A 70 -27.54 3.84 10.44
N SER A 71 -27.41 3.33 11.68
CA SER A 71 -26.82 4.09 12.79
C SER A 71 -25.32 4.25 12.63
N VAL A 72 -24.65 3.25 12.06
CA VAL A 72 -23.23 3.28 11.71
C VAL A 72 -22.98 4.31 10.61
N GLU A 73 -23.71 4.22 9.50
CA GLU A 73 -23.59 5.16 8.38
C GLU A 73 -23.88 6.61 8.81
N GLN A 74 -24.88 6.82 9.64
CA GLN A 74 -25.21 8.15 10.18
C GLN A 74 -24.08 8.68 11.05
N TRP A 75 -23.53 7.87 11.95
CA TRP A 75 -22.46 8.26 12.86
C TRP A 75 -21.16 8.57 12.08
N MET A 76 -20.84 7.77 11.07
CA MET A 76 -19.72 8.04 10.15
C MET A 76 -19.93 9.35 9.38
N GLY A 77 -21.15 9.59 8.88
CA GLY A 77 -21.50 10.84 8.22
C GLY A 77 -21.39 12.07 9.15
N ASP A 78 -21.64 11.90 10.44
CA ASP A 78 -21.45 12.96 11.43
C ASP A 78 -19.95 13.28 11.64
N LEU A 79 -19.08 12.27 11.69
CA LEU A 79 -17.63 12.45 11.76
C LEU A 79 -17.09 13.15 10.50
N ALA A 80 -17.50 12.69 9.32
CA ALA A 80 -17.11 13.30 8.05
C ALA A 80 -17.57 14.78 7.98
N ARG A 81 -18.77 15.10 8.46
CA ARG A 81 -19.26 16.51 8.53
C ARG A 81 -18.48 17.37 9.50
N LEU A 82 -17.90 16.78 10.54
CA LEU A 82 -16.97 17.47 11.42
C LEU A 82 -15.61 17.72 10.75
N GLY A 83 -15.34 17.03 9.65
CA GLY A 83 -14.07 17.07 8.94
C GLY A 83 -13.02 16.08 9.45
N VAL A 84 -13.42 15.13 10.30
CA VAL A 84 -12.59 13.99 10.72
C VAL A 84 -12.52 12.98 9.59
N ARG A 85 -11.33 12.47 9.30
CA ARG A 85 -11.10 11.45 8.29
C ARG A 85 -11.51 10.07 8.80
N LEU A 86 -11.98 9.24 7.89
CA LEU A 86 -12.39 7.88 8.18
C LEU A 86 -11.48 6.88 7.44
N ALA A 87 -10.96 5.90 8.15
CA ALA A 87 -10.25 4.78 7.54
C ALA A 87 -10.99 3.47 7.82
N GLN A 88 -11.10 2.63 6.80
CA GLN A 88 -11.52 1.26 6.98
C GLN A 88 -10.29 0.40 7.22
N ASP A 89 -10.25 -0.28 8.37
CA ASP A 89 -9.17 -1.19 8.75
C ASP A 89 -9.44 -2.62 8.29
N ASP A 90 -8.37 -3.42 8.15
CA ASP A 90 -8.37 -4.85 7.84
C ASP A 90 -9.12 -5.24 6.55
N LEU A 91 -9.00 -4.45 5.47
CA LEU A 91 -9.61 -4.81 4.18
C LEU A 91 -9.07 -6.16 3.69
N GLY A 92 -9.99 -7.10 3.49
CA GLY A 92 -9.68 -8.44 2.98
C GLY A 92 -9.64 -9.52 4.05
N SER A 93 -9.83 -9.19 5.33
CA SER A 93 -9.95 -10.16 6.42
C SER A 93 -11.36 -10.78 6.51
N GLY A 94 -12.39 -10.13 5.94
CA GLY A 94 -13.79 -10.55 6.02
C GLY A 94 -14.61 -10.32 4.75
N TYR A 95 -15.89 -10.68 4.80
CA TYR A 95 -16.80 -10.66 3.63
C TYR A 95 -17.51 -9.32 3.39
N SER A 96 -17.57 -8.43 4.38
CA SER A 96 -18.44 -7.23 4.35
C SER A 96 -17.74 -5.95 3.91
N SER A 97 -16.40 -5.95 3.89
CA SER A 97 -15.57 -4.75 3.69
C SER A 97 -15.82 -4.03 2.36
N LEU A 98 -15.92 -4.78 1.27
CA LEU A 98 -16.15 -4.19 -0.07
C LEU A 98 -17.53 -3.55 -0.21
N LEU A 99 -18.59 -4.12 0.40
CA LEU A 99 -19.92 -3.53 0.39
C LEU A 99 -19.96 -2.21 1.16
N ARG A 100 -19.17 -2.11 2.23
CA ARG A 100 -19.08 -0.90 3.05
C ARG A 100 -18.37 0.23 2.29
N LEU A 101 -17.32 -0.05 1.52
CA LEU A 101 -16.66 0.96 0.67
C LEU A 101 -17.62 1.63 -0.31
N GLY A 102 -18.61 0.89 -0.82
CA GLY A 102 -19.64 1.46 -1.70
C GLY A 102 -20.72 2.29 -1.00
N ARG A 103 -20.81 2.25 0.34
CA ARG A 103 -21.88 2.91 1.11
C ARG A 103 -21.40 4.07 1.96
N VAL A 104 -20.17 4.04 2.41
CA VAL A 104 -19.55 5.02 3.28
C VAL A 104 -18.42 5.70 2.56
N ALA A 105 -18.36 7.03 2.64
CA ALA A 105 -17.26 7.81 2.10
C ALA A 105 -16.06 7.69 3.05
N PHE A 106 -15.20 6.69 2.83
CA PHE A 106 -13.92 6.58 3.51
C PHE A 106 -12.88 7.46 2.81
N ASP A 107 -11.96 8.02 3.57
CA ASP A 107 -10.78 8.74 3.07
C ASP A 107 -9.61 7.79 2.83
N GLU A 108 -9.59 6.66 3.55
CA GLU A 108 -8.49 5.70 3.53
C GLU A 108 -9.00 4.27 3.72
N VAL A 109 -8.32 3.32 3.10
CA VAL A 109 -8.50 1.89 3.35
C VAL A 109 -7.16 1.25 3.63
N LYS A 110 -7.10 0.39 4.66
CA LYS A 110 -5.89 -0.32 5.06
C LYS A 110 -6.02 -1.79 4.67
N VAL A 111 -5.12 -2.23 3.82
CA VAL A 111 -5.07 -3.63 3.33
C VAL A 111 -4.39 -4.49 4.39
N ASP A 112 -5.10 -5.52 4.86
CA ASP A 112 -4.65 -6.40 5.93
C ASP A 112 -3.32 -7.09 5.62
N GLN A 113 -2.44 -7.11 6.61
CA GLN A 113 -1.13 -7.73 6.52
C GLN A 113 -1.16 -9.21 6.13
N GLY A 114 -2.24 -9.94 6.40
CA GLY A 114 -2.39 -11.35 6.05
C GLY A 114 -2.36 -11.58 4.54
N LEU A 115 -2.88 -10.63 3.76
CA LEU A 115 -2.81 -10.67 2.29
C LEU A 115 -1.39 -10.46 1.78
N VAL A 116 -0.57 -9.72 2.52
CA VAL A 116 0.78 -9.30 2.14
C VAL A 116 1.86 -10.22 2.71
N ARG A 117 1.66 -10.80 3.90
CA ARG A 117 2.57 -11.77 4.53
C ARG A 117 2.84 -13.00 3.67
N GLY A 118 1.90 -13.36 2.80
CA GLY A 118 2.07 -14.41 1.80
C GLY A 118 3.18 -14.14 0.78
N SER A 119 3.71 -12.91 0.69
CA SER A 119 4.75 -12.53 -0.28
C SER A 119 6.03 -13.36 -0.17
N ARG A 120 6.33 -13.90 1.00
CA ARG A 120 7.48 -14.81 1.20
C ARG A 120 7.30 -16.19 0.57
N HIS A 121 6.06 -16.66 0.45
CA HIS A 121 5.74 -17.99 -0.10
C HIS A 121 5.22 -17.89 -1.53
N ASP A 122 4.46 -16.84 -1.84
CA ASP A 122 3.91 -16.54 -3.15
C ASP A 122 3.98 -15.03 -3.42
N PRO A 123 5.15 -14.52 -3.82
CA PRO A 123 5.35 -13.10 -4.11
C PRO A 123 4.37 -12.58 -5.17
N ARG A 124 4.10 -13.39 -6.20
CA ARG A 124 3.18 -13.03 -7.27
C ARG A 124 1.78 -12.71 -6.76
N LYS A 125 1.23 -13.61 -5.95
CA LYS A 125 -0.13 -13.47 -5.41
C LYS A 125 -0.24 -12.23 -4.52
N ALA A 126 0.76 -11.97 -3.69
CA ALA A 126 0.79 -10.77 -2.85
C ALA A 126 0.82 -9.49 -3.71
N LEU A 127 1.66 -9.44 -4.75
CA LEU A 127 1.72 -8.30 -5.67
C LEU A 127 0.40 -8.10 -6.43
N GLU A 128 -0.25 -9.19 -6.86
CA GLU A 128 -1.57 -9.14 -7.50
C GLU A 128 -2.62 -8.56 -6.53
N PHE A 129 -2.63 -8.96 -5.25
CA PHE A 129 -3.53 -8.36 -4.25
C PHE A 129 -3.25 -6.86 -4.04
N ILE A 130 -2.00 -6.48 -3.83
CA ILE A 130 -1.62 -5.07 -3.67
C ILE A 130 -2.11 -4.25 -4.87
N HIS A 131 -1.81 -4.70 -6.09
CA HIS A 131 -2.20 -4.00 -7.31
C HIS A 131 -3.71 -3.83 -7.44
N HIS A 132 -4.47 -4.92 -7.28
CA HIS A 132 -5.92 -4.88 -7.49
C HIS A 132 -6.65 -4.10 -6.39
N LEU A 133 -6.22 -4.22 -5.13
CA LEU A 133 -6.85 -3.49 -4.04
C LEU A 133 -6.49 -2.01 -4.07
N THR A 134 -5.26 -1.67 -4.46
CA THR A 134 -4.86 -0.27 -4.69
C THR A 134 -5.69 0.36 -5.82
N GLY A 135 -5.80 -0.33 -6.96
CA GLY A 135 -6.63 0.13 -8.06
C GLY A 135 -8.10 0.31 -7.66
N LEU A 136 -8.65 -0.64 -6.91
CA LEU A 136 -10.02 -0.55 -6.41
C LEU A 136 -10.21 0.67 -5.49
N GLY A 137 -9.30 0.92 -4.55
CA GLY A 137 -9.35 2.11 -3.70
C GLY A 137 -9.35 3.39 -4.52
N HIS A 138 -8.46 3.49 -5.49
CA HIS A 138 -8.35 4.66 -6.37
C HIS A 138 -9.61 4.87 -7.25
N ASP A 139 -10.24 3.78 -7.73
CA ASP A 139 -11.50 3.88 -8.48
C ASP A 139 -12.64 4.48 -7.63
N PHE A 140 -12.58 4.31 -6.30
CA PHE A 140 -13.49 4.97 -5.35
C PHE A 140 -13.00 6.34 -4.86
N GLY A 141 -11.81 6.79 -5.26
CA GLY A 141 -11.19 8.02 -4.77
C GLY A 141 -10.68 7.91 -3.32
N ILE A 142 -10.36 6.70 -2.86
CA ILE A 142 -9.94 6.38 -1.49
C ILE A 142 -8.44 6.10 -1.50
N ALA A 143 -7.68 6.69 -0.57
CA ALA A 143 -6.27 6.39 -0.39
C ALA A 143 -6.07 4.97 0.18
N VAL A 144 -5.00 4.29 -0.26
CA VAL A 144 -4.73 2.90 0.12
C VAL A 144 -3.43 2.79 0.90
N THR A 145 -3.55 2.24 2.12
CA THR A 145 -2.42 1.87 2.98
C THR A 145 -2.17 0.37 2.90
N ILE A 146 -0.94 -0.04 2.62
CA ILE A 146 -0.54 -1.45 2.71
C ILE A 146 0.07 -1.71 4.08
N GLU A 147 -0.55 -2.60 4.84
CA GLU A 147 -0.05 -3.02 6.13
C GLU A 147 0.95 -4.18 6.05
N GLY A 148 1.76 -4.34 7.11
CA GLY A 148 2.72 -5.44 7.19
C GLY A 148 3.88 -5.34 6.21
N VAL A 149 4.27 -4.12 5.81
CA VAL A 149 5.46 -3.92 4.98
C VAL A 149 6.73 -4.13 5.83
N GLU A 150 7.24 -5.36 5.83
CA GLU A 150 8.27 -5.81 6.77
C GLU A 150 9.71 -5.60 6.27
N HIS A 151 9.92 -5.39 4.97
CA HIS A 151 11.25 -5.21 4.37
C HIS A 151 11.20 -4.29 3.14
N LEU A 152 12.39 -3.78 2.74
CA LEU A 152 12.52 -2.80 1.66
C LEU A 152 11.88 -3.24 0.35
N GLY A 153 12.02 -4.52 -0.03
CA GLY A 153 11.44 -5.03 -1.27
C GLY A 153 9.91 -4.91 -1.31
N LEU A 154 9.25 -5.13 -0.17
CA LEU A 154 7.80 -4.99 -0.08
C LEU A 154 7.36 -3.53 -0.08
N ILE A 155 8.12 -2.65 0.58
CA ILE A 155 7.89 -1.19 0.54
C ILE A 155 8.00 -0.69 -0.89
N GLU A 156 9.08 -1.07 -1.59
CA GLU A 156 9.31 -0.66 -2.98
C GLU A 156 8.22 -1.20 -3.90
N ALA A 157 7.86 -2.47 -3.78
CA ALA A 157 6.82 -3.09 -4.60
C ALA A 157 5.45 -2.44 -4.38
N ALA A 158 5.06 -2.15 -3.12
CA ALA A 158 3.80 -1.47 -2.80
C ALA A 158 3.76 -0.07 -3.42
N ALA A 159 4.84 0.70 -3.30
CA ALA A 159 4.95 2.02 -3.91
C ALA A 159 4.90 1.98 -5.45
N ILE A 160 5.59 1.01 -6.09
CA ILE A 160 5.54 0.79 -7.54
C ILE A 160 4.13 0.45 -8.00
N LEU A 161 3.39 -0.34 -7.22
CA LEU A 161 2.01 -0.72 -7.54
C LEU A 161 0.97 0.35 -7.19
N GLY A 162 1.43 1.52 -6.71
CA GLY A 162 0.62 2.72 -6.56
C GLY A 162 0.01 2.91 -5.17
N ALA A 163 0.41 2.13 -4.16
CA ALA A 163 -0.05 2.36 -2.79
C ALA A 163 0.31 3.78 -2.30
N ASP A 164 -0.64 4.45 -1.66
CA ASP A 164 -0.45 5.83 -1.17
C ASP A 164 0.38 5.85 0.12
N TYR A 165 0.18 4.85 0.97
CA TYR A 165 0.87 4.73 2.25
C TYR A 165 1.32 3.29 2.51
N GLY A 166 2.24 3.14 3.44
CA GLY A 166 2.69 1.85 3.95
C GLY A 166 2.82 1.87 5.47
N GLN A 167 2.50 0.75 6.12
CA GLN A 167 2.66 0.56 7.55
C GLN A 167 3.32 -0.78 7.83
N GLY A 168 4.42 -0.77 8.61
CA GLY A 168 5.10 -2.01 8.99
C GLY A 168 6.52 -1.81 9.50
N TYR A 169 7.11 -2.90 9.98
CA TYR A 169 8.44 -2.88 10.59
C TYR A 169 9.57 -2.57 9.60
N GLY A 170 9.35 -2.72 8.31
CA GLY A 170 10.29 -2.29 7.28
C GLY A 170 10.42 -0.77 7.20
N ILE A 171 9.38 -0.02 7.64
CA ILE A 171 9.40 1.44 7.72
C ILE A 171 9.89 1.85 9.11
N ALA A 172 9.17 1.45 10.17
CA ALA A 172 9.55 1.70 11.55
C ALA A 172 8.89 0.71 12.49
N ARG A 173 9.58 0.35 13.57
CA ARG A 173 8.97 -0.33 14.72
C ARG A 173 8.21 0.69 15.57
N PRO A 174 7.20 0.28 16.34
CA PRO A 174 6.58 1.16 17.32
C PRO A 174 7.61 1.81 18.21
N MET A 175 7.48 3.12 18.41
CA MET A 175 8.44 3.92 19.17
C MET A 175 7.71 4.88 20.12
N PRO A 176 8.38 5.35 21.19
CA PRO A 176 7.86 6.40 22.04
C PRO A 176 7.56 7.69 21.24
N ALA A 177 6.48 8.38 21.60
CA ALA A 177 6.06 9.60 20.91
C ALA A 177 7.16 10.68 20.84
N ASP A 178 8.04 10.73 21.81
CA ASP A 178 9.11 11.72 21.90
C ASP A 178 10.26 11.44 20.91
N GLU A 179 10.37 10.23 20.38
CA GLU A 179 11.39 9.82 19.41
C GLU A 179 10.96 10.08 17.96
N LEU A 180 9.64 10.20 17.68
CA LEU A 180 9.10 10.27 16.34
C LEU A 180 9.68 11.43 15.50
N ALA A 181 9.80 12.62 16.09
CA ALA A 181 10.29 13.78 15.35
C ALA A 181 11.79 13.66 14.98
N ALA A 182 12.60 12.99 15.79
CA ALA A 182 13.99 12.73 15.48
C ALA A 182 14.11 11.65 14.38
N TRP A 183 13.33 10.58 14.49
CA TRP A 183 13.25 9.54 13.48
C TRP A 183 12.79 10.09 12.12
N ALA A 184 11.72 10.87 12.09
CA ALA A 184 11.16 11.41 10.84
C ALA A 184 12.14 12.32 10.08
N ARG A 185 13.02 13.04 10.79
CA ARG A 185 14.08 13.83 10.15
C ARG A 185 15.16 13.00 9.47
N GLN A 186 15.38 11.76 9.93
CA GLN A 186 16.40 10.86 9.41
C GLN A 186 15.83 9.88 8.37
N PHE A 187 14.53 9.64 8.43
CA PHE A 187 13.88 8.69 7.53
C PHE A 187 13.86 9.23 6.11
N GLN A 188 14.40 8.45 5.18
CA GLN A 188 14.37 8.74 3.75
C GLN A 188 13.94 7.48 3.01
N LEU A 189 12.91 7.60 2.21
CA LEU A 189 12.44 6.56 1.31
C LEU A 189 12.51 7.09 -0.12
N ASN A 190 13.44 6.53 -0.91
CA ASN A 190 13.57 6.83 -2.33
C ASN A 190 13.13 5.61 -3.12
N VAL A 191 11.94 5.68 -3.70
CA VAL A 191 11.41 4.67 -4.62
C VAL A 191 11.21 5.28 -5.99
N GLU A 192 11.83 4.68 -7.00
CA GLU A 192 11.67 5.07 -8.40
C GLU A 192 11.06 3.90 -9.18
N VAL A 193 9.84 4.09 -9.66
CA VAL A 193 9.04 3.05 -10.35
C VAL A 193 9.80 2.41 -11.51
N MET A 194 10.55 3.19 -12.27
CA MET A 194 11.30 2.70 -13.44
C MET A 194 12.70 2.15 -13.10
N GLN A 195 13.14 2.31 -11.84
CA GLN A 195 14.47 1.94 -11.37
C GLN A 195 14.41 1.13 -10.07
N PRO A 196 13.75 -0.03 -10.10
CA PRO A 196 13.64 -0.87 -8.92
C PRO A 196 15.03 -1.35 -8.46
N ARG A 197 15.23 -1.39 -7.14
CA ARG A 197 16.48 -1.77 -6.49
C ARG A 197 16.44 -3.17 -5.88
N THR A 198 15.23 -3.73 -5.74
CA THR A 198 15.00 -5.05 -5.16
C THR A 198 14.36 -5.98 -6.19
N ALA A 199 14.52 -7.29 -6.02
CA ALA A 199 13.88 -8.28 -6.87
C ALA A 199 12.36 -8.19 -6.83
N LEU A 200 11.77 -7.92 -5.65
CA LEU A 200 10.33 -7.78 -5.51
C LEU A 200 9.81 -6.50 -6.19
N GLY A 201 10.56 -5.40 -6.09
CA GLY A 201 10.28 -4.17 -6.84
C GLY A 201 10.37 -4.38 -8.35
N ALA A 202 11.40 -5.08 -8.83
CA ALA A 202 11.54 -5.44 -10.24
C ALA A 202 10.39 -6.34 -10.72
N PHE A 203 9.92 -7.25 -9.87
CA PHE A 203 8.76 -8.08 -10.18
C PHE A 203 7.48 -7.23 -10.30
N ALA A 204 7.21 -6.34 -9.33
CA ALA A 204 6.08 -5.43 -9.38
C ALA A 204 6.08 -4.56 -10.64
N ALA A 205 7.23 -3.95 -10.95
CA ALA A 205 7.40 -3.14 -12.15
C ALA A 205 7.23 -3.95 -13.44
N SER A 206 7.70 -5.21 -13.46
CA SER A 206 7.47 -6.14 -14.56
C SER A 206 5.99 -6.44 -14.79
N MET A 207 5.20 -6.57 -13.73
CA MET A 207 3.75 -6.77 -13.84
C MET A 207 3.09 -5.57 -14.56
N LEU A 208 3.41 -4.34 -14.15
CA LEU A 208 2.89 -3.13 -14.80
C LEU A 208 3.34 -3.03 -16.27
N TRP A 209 4.61 -3.33 -16.55
CA TRP A 209 5.13 -3.36 -17.92
C TRP A 209 4.38 -4.37 -18.81
N GLN A 210 4.08 -5.56 -18.28
CA GLN A 210 3.32 -6.59 -18.98
C GLN A 210 1.86 -6.17 -19.24
N MET A 211 1.25 -5.42 -18.33
CA MET A 211 -0.12 -4.88 -18.53
C MET A 211 -0.13 -3.87 -19.67
N GLN A 212 0.86 -2.97 -19.73
CA GLN A 212 1.02 -2.03 -20.83
C GLN A 212 1.29 -2.75 -22.16
N LEU A 213 2.13 -3.79 -22.16
CA LEU A 213 2.38 -4.62 -23.33
C LEU A 213 1.09 -5.23 -23.89
N ARG A 214 0.23 -5.76 -23.01
CA ARG A 214 -1.08 -6.33 -23.42
C ARG A 214 -1.97 -5.26 -24.05
N ALA A 215 -2.02 -4.07 -23.48
CA ALA A 215 -2.79 -2.96 -24.01
C ALA A 215 -2.28 -2.50 -25.39
N LEU A 216 -0.99 -2.62 -25.65
CA LEU A 216 -0.35 -2.24 -26.90
C LEU A 216 -0.36 -3.36 -27.97
N THR A 217 -0.73 -4.60 -27.63
CA THR A 217 -0.76 -5.73 -28.58
C THR A 217 -1.59 -5.44 -29.84
N PRO A 218 -2.73 -4.72 -29.81
CA PRO A 218 -3.47 -4.34 -31.03
C PRO A 218 -2.81 -3.25 -31.88
N LEU A 219 -1.70 -2.65 -31.40
CA LEU A 219 -1.03 -1.51 -32.03
C LEU A 219 0.44 -1.86 -32.35
N PRO A 220 0.73 -2.59 -33.46
CA PRO A 220 2.03 -3.21 -33.70
C PRO A 220 3.22 -2.23 -33.74
N ASP A 221 3.03 -1.02 -34.24
CA ASP A 221 4.11 -0.04 -34.33
C ASP A 221 4.46 0.54 -32.95
N LEU A 222 3.45 0.83 -32.14
CA LEU A 222 3.65 1.24 -30.74
C LEU A 222 4.24 0.11 -29.90
N LEU A 223 3.80 -1.12 -30.10
CA LEU A 223 4.35 -2.30 -29.43
C LEU A 223 5.86 -2.45 -29.73
N ARG A 224 6.26 -2.34 -31.00
CA ARG A 224 7.69 -2.40 -31.40
C ARG A 224 8.52 -1.30 -30.76
N TYR A 225 7.98 -0.09 -30.66
CA TYR A 225 8.65 1.02 -29.99
C TYR A 225 8.76 0.76 -28.48
N PHE A 226 7.68 0.33 -27.85
CA PHE A 226 7.62 0.03 -26.41
C PHE A 226 8.60 -1.07 -25.99
N VAL A 227 8.68 -2.18 -26.75
CA VAL A 227 9.57 -3.32 -26.46
C VAL A 227 11.05 -2.95 -26.62
N LYS A 228 11.39 -1.94 -27.44
CA LYS A 228 12.77 -1.47 -27.60
C LYS A 228 13.24 -0.56 -26.46
N ALA A 229 12.33 0.03 -25.71
CA ALA A 229 12.68 0.86 -24.58
C ALA A 229 13.20 -0.01 -23.40
N PRO A 230 14.16 0.47 -22.60
CA PRO A 230 14.57 -0.22 -21.39
C PRO A 230 13.38 -0.46 -20.46
N CYS A 231 13.22 -1.68 -19.99
CA CYS A 231 12.19 -2.00 -19.00
C CYS A 231 12.77 -1.94 -17.57
N PRO A 232 11.92 -1.86 -16.53
CA PRO A 232 12.39 -1.82 -15.14
C PRO A 232 13.27 -3.00 -14.75
N VAL A 233 13.00 -4.20 -15.29
CA VAL A 233 13.81 -5.40 -15.00
C VAL A 233 15.22 -5.28 -15.58
N SER A 234 15.39 -4.66 -16.76
CA SER A 234 16.73 -4.41 -17.33
C SER A 234 17.56 -3.47 -16.45
N HIS A 235 16.90 -2.45 -15.87
CA HIS A 235 17.56 -1.56 -14.93
C HIS A 235 18.00 -2.30 -13.66
N TYR A 236 17.12 -3.12 -13.09
CA TYR A 236 17.45 -3.94 -11.92
C TYR A 236 18.63 -4.88 -12.20
N ILE A 237 18.63 -5.61 -13.33
CA ILE A 237 19.72 -6.49 -13.73
C ILE A 237 21.04 -5.72 -13.77
N HIS A 238 21.06 -4.56 -14.43
CA HIS A 238 22.27 -3.75 -14.55
C HIS A 238 22.73 -3.21 -13.18
N SER A 239 21.82 -2.68 -12.38
CA SER A 239 22.17 -2.12 -11.06
C SER A 239 22.70 -3.15 -10.07
N GLN A 240 22.38 -4.43 -10.27
CA GLN A 240 22.81 -5.53 -9.42
C GLN A 240 23.98 -6.36 -10.01
N GLY A 241 24.49 -6.00 -11.20
CA GLY A 241 25.55 -6.74 -11.86
C GLY A 241 25.15 -8.16 -12.27
N LEU A 242 23.95 -8.32 -12.81
CA LEU A 242 23.34 -9.62 -13.12
C LEU A 242 23.30 -9.95 -14.63
N GLU A 243 24.14 -9.27 -15.43
CA GLU A 243 24.12 -9.35 -16.89
C GLU A 243 24.40 -10.76 -17.44
N GLU A 244 25.17 -11.56 -16.72
CA GLU A 244 25.52 -12.94 -17.11
C GLU A 244 24.67 -14.00 -16.39
N THR A 245 23.48 -13.64 -15.94
CA THR A 245 22.58 -14.56 -15.24
C THR A 245 21.45 -15.07 -16.13
N ASP A 246 20.80 -16.17 -15.69
CA ASP A 246 19.61 -16.70 -16.35
C ASP A 246 18.47 -15.65 -16.42
N LEU A 247 18.38 -14.77 -15.45
CA LEU A 247 17.41 -13.66 -15.47
C LEU A 247 17.63 -12.71 -16.66
N ALA A 248 18.88 -12.36 -16.95
CA ALA A 248 19.22 -11.50 -18.09
C ALA A 248 18.92 -12.19 -19.43
N HIS A 249 19.31 -13.46 -19.56
CA HIS A 249 19.00 -14.25 -20.76
C HIS A 249 17.49 -14.42 -20.98
N THR A 250 16.75 -14.67 -19.89
CA THR A 250 15.29 -14.77 -19.93
C THR A 250 14.63 -13.46 -20.31
N LEU A 251 15.16 -12.32 -19.86
CA LEU A 251 14.66 -11.00 -20.26
C LEU A 251 14.85 -10.75 -21.76
N GLN A 252 16.01 -11.12 -22.32
CA GLN A 252 16.26 -11.01 -23.78
C GLN A 252 15.27 -11.87 -24.57
N ALA A 253 15.05 -13.12 -24.13
CA ALA A 253 14.06 -13.99 -24.73
C ALA A 253 12.62 -13.42 -24.63
N LEU A 254 12.29 -12.75 -23.51
CA LEU A 254 11.00 -12.09 -23.31
C LEU A 254 10.79 -10.95 -24.31
N TYR A 255 11.79 -10.11 -24.56
CA TYR A 255 11.69 -9.05 -25.54
C TYR A 255 11.40 -9.57 -26.96
N VAL A 256 12.09 -10.65 -27.36
CA VAL A 256 11.86 -11.28 -28.66
C VAL A 256 10.44 -11.85 -28.75
N ALA A 257 10.02 -12.58 -27.73
CA ALA A 257 8.68 -13.19 -27.71
C ALA A 257 7.56 -12.12 -27.60
N ALA A 258 7.81 -11.00 -26.92
CA ALA A 258 6.83 -9.91 -26.76
C ALA A 258 6.43 -9.25 -28.10
N LEU A 259 7.32 -9.28 -29.10
CA LEU A 259 7.00 -8.79 -30.45
C LEU A 259 5.90 -9.61 -31.15
N GLN A 260 5.67 -10.84 -30.72
CA GLN A 260 4.57 -11.68 -31.22
C GLN A 260 3.25 -11.39 -30.51
N GLY A 261 3.30 -10.57 -29.46
CA GLY A 261 2.13 -10.18 -28.66
C GLY A 261 1.93 -11.03 -27.41
N ALA A 262 1.19 -10.47 -26.45
CA ALA A 262 0.97 -11.07 -25.15
C ALA A 262 0.18 -12.41 -25.18
N GLY A 263 -0.51 -12.72 -26.25
CA GLY A 263 -1.24 -13.96 -26.47
C GLY A 263 -0.38 -15.14 -26.93
N ASP A 264 0.85 -14.89 -27.35
CA ASP A 264 1.76 -15.90 -27.88
C ASP A 264 2.14 -16.95 -26.82
N PRO A 265 2.12 -18.26 -27.14
CA PRO A 265 2.50 -19.32 -26.20
C PRO A 265 3.94 -19.22 -25.69
N GLN A 266 4.89 -18.85 -26.57
CA GLN A 266 6.30 -18.68 -26.20
C GLN A 266 6.46 -17.49 -25.24
N TYR A 267 5.79 -16.36 -25.51
CA TYR A 267 5.77 -15.22 -24.58
C TYR A 267 5.27 -15.64 -23.20
N ARG A 268 4.15 -16.38 -23.12
CA ARG A 268 3.60 -16.85 -21.85
C ARG A 268 4.55 -17.78 -21.09
N GLN A 269 5.30 -18.62 -21.80
CA GLN A 269 6.27 -19.53 -21.18
C GLN A 269 7.46 -18.74 -20.61
N VAL A 270 8.10 -17.89 -21.42
CA VAL A 270 9.25 -17.07 -21.02
C VAL A 270 8.90 -16.12 -19.89
N ARG A 271 7.72 -15.50 -19.96
CA ARG A 271 7.19 -14.65 -18.90
C ARG A 271 7.10 -15.39 -17.57
N ARG A 272 6.51 -16.58 -17.52
CA ARG A 272 6.39 -17.37 -16.30
C ARG A 272 7.75 -17.74 -15.72
N HIS A 273 8.71 -18.05 -16.57
CA HIS A 273 10.08 -18.33 -16.13
C HIS A 273 10.74 -17.11 -15.51
N MET A 274 10.61 -15.94 -16.12
CA MET A 274 11.11 -14.68 -15.55
C MET A 274 10.46 -14.34 -14.20
N GLU A 275 9.15 -14.49 -14.11
CA GLU A 275 8.41 -14.28 -12.86
C GLU A 275 8.91 -15.20 -11.75
N GLN A 276 9.21 -16.46 -12.06
CA GLN A 276 9.77 -17.41 -11.10
C GLN A 276 11.18 -17.00 -10.64
N LEU A 277 12.06 -16.61 -11.56
CA LEU A 277 13.41 -16.14 -11.22
C LEU A 277 13.38 -14.90 -10.31
N LEU A 278 12.48 -13.96 -10.59
CA LEU A 278 12.30 -12.77 -9.74
C LEU A 278 11.72 -13.13 -8.37
N ALA A 279 10.76 -14.06 -8.32
CA ALA A 279 10.19 -14.54 -7.07
C ALA A 279 11.21 -15.25 -6.18
N ASP A 280 12.00 -16.17 -6.75
CA ASP A 280 13.04 -16.90 -6.03
C ASP A 280 14.10 -15.93 -5.47
N ARG A 281 14.48 -14.95 -6.25
CA ARG A 281 15.44 -13.93 -5.83
C ARG A 281 14.86 -13.02 -4.73
N ALA A 282 13.59 -12.63 -4.83
CA ALA A 282 12.93 -11.84 -3.81
C ALA A 282 12.88 -12.58 -2.46
N GLN A 283 12.68 -13.90 -2.48
CA GLN A 283 12.73 -14.73 -1.26
C GLN A 283 14.12 -14.75 -0.64
N LEU A 284 15.17 -14.85 -1.46
CA LEU A 284 16.57 -14.80 -0.97
C LEU A 284 16.90 -13.42 -0.36
N GLU A 285 16.53 -12.34 -1.02
CA GLU A 285 16.72 -10.97 -0.51
C GLU A 285 15.97 -10.74 0.82
N ALA A 286 14.73 -11.20 0.92
CA ALA A 286 13.94 -11.11 2.15
C ALA A 286 14.55 -11.90 3.30
N ALA A 287 15.12 -13.08 3.03
CA ALA A 287 15.78 -13.90 4.04
C ALA A 287 17.09 -13.28 4.55
N ALA A 288 17.82 -12.56 3.71
CA ALA A 288 19.07 -11.88 4.06
C ALA A 288 18.88 -10.61 4.93
N THR A 289 17.65 -10.09 5.01
CA THR A 289 17.34 -8.83 5.71
C THR A 289 16.79 -9.06 7.14
N MET A 290 16.61 -10.30 7.56
CA MET A 290 16.18 -10.70 8.91
C MET A 290 17.37 -10.89 9.86
#